data_dcf5c3ee27547fe20197d6faec77cbcc
#
_entry.id   dcf5c3ee27547fe20197d6faec77cbcc
#
_cell.length_a   1.000
_cell.length_b   1.000
_cell.length_c   1.000
_cell.angle_alpha   90.00
_cell.angle_beta   90.00
_cell.angle_gamma   90.00
#
_symmetry.space_group_name_H-M   'P 1'
#
loop_
_entity.id
_entity.type
_entity.pdbx_description
1 polymer ?
#
loop_
_entity_poly.entity_id
_entity_poly.type
_entity_poly.pdbx_seq_one_letter_code
_entity_poly.pdbx_strand_id
1 'polypeptide(L)'
;MSRDCGITNVACGIMFDTEENILMGLRDSRGPNPNYWEFPGGQLEHNETLEECLRREWAEELNLEISIDRLLCTTTYNNVSCHFFVGKIKDIENLRIQVHQYIGFYNIHDVLQLRLFDGDDKVIKMLL
;
A
#
# COMPACT_ATOMS: atom_id res chain seq x y z
N MET A 1 24.40 4.92 18.52
CA MET A 1 24.18 4.76 18.02
C MET A 1 23.44 4.29 17.54
N SER A 2 22.88 4.20 17.01
CA SER A 2 22.24 3.85 16.56
C SER A 2 22.02 3.26 15.94
N ARG A 3 21.62 2.98 15.76
CA ARG A 3 21.36 2.62 15.22
C ARG A 3 20.60 1.96 14.54
N ASP A 4 19.71 1.97 14.40
CA ASP A 4 18.85 1.23 13.62
C ASP A 4 19.32 1.14 12.23
N CYS A 5 20.46 1.55 12.00
CA CYS A 5 21.21 1.32 10.79
C CYS A 5 20.55 1.84 9.55
N GLY A 6 19.64 2.76 9.69
CA GLY A 6 19.04 3.38 8.53
C GLY A 6 18.03 2.52 7.79
N ILE A 7 17.41 1.53 8.45
CA ILE A 7 16.32 0.79 7.82
C ILE A 7 15.07 1.65 7.82
N THR A 8 14.47 1.78 6.63
CA THR A 8 13.20 2.47 6.47
C THR A 8 12.08 1.44 6.47
N ASN A 9 11.11 1.60 7.33
CA ASN A 9 9.93 0.73 7.39
C ASN A 9 8.75 1.40 6.71
N VAL A 10 8.12 0.66 5.81
CA VAL A 10 6.98 1.14 5.03
C VAL A 10 5.83 0.17 5.23
N ALA A 11 4.64 0.70 5.48
CA ALA A 11 3.43 -0.10 5.57
C ALA A 11 2.64 0.07 4.27
N CYS A 12 2.24 -1.04 3.66
CA CYS A 12 1.52 -1.06 2.38
C CYS A 12 0.21 -1.81 2.55
N GLY A 13 -0.86 -1.32 1.92
CA GLY A 13 -2.18 -1.91 2.10
C GLY A 13 -2.74 -2.57 0.85
N ILE A 14 -3.04 -3.86 0.98
CA ILE A 14 -3.77 -4.62 -0.03
C ILE A 14 -5.20 -4.67 0.47
N MET A 15 -6.01 -3.67 0.08
CA MET A 15 -7.33 -3.47 0.68
C MET A 15 -8.42 -3.71 -0.35
N PHE A 16 -9.35 -4.57 0.04
CA PHE A 16 -10.46 -4.99 -0.82
C PHE A 16 -11.70 -4.15 -0.58
N ASP A 17 -12.40 -3.83 -1.66
CA ASP A 17 -13.72 -3.22 -1.56
C ASP A 17 -14.80 -4.31 -1.41
N THR A 18 -16.08 -3.93 -1.44
CA THR A 18 -17.17 -4.88 -1.26
C THR A 18 -17.34 -5.84 -2.44
N GLU A 19 -16.74 -5.53 -3.58
CA GLU A 19 -16.78 -6.40 -4.76
C GLU A 19 -15.51 -7.22 -4.91
N GLU A 20 -14.68 -7.24 -3.86
CA GLU A 20 -13.44 -8.00 -3.81
C GLU A 20 -12.42 -7.52 -4.84
N ASN A 21 -12.45 -6.23 -5.15
CA ASN A 21 -11.42 -5.59 -5.94
C ASN A 21 -10.44 -4.85 -5.02
N ILE A 22 -9.19 -4.77 -5.46
CA ILE A 22 -8.12 -4.15 -4.69
C ILE A 22 -7.93 -2.73 -5.18
N LEU A 23 -7.83 -1.79 -4.24
CA LEU A 23 -7.54 -0.39 -4.56
C LEU A 23 -6.06 -0.24 -4.85
N MET A 24 -5.75 0.22 -6.05
CA MET A 24 -4.38 0.49 -6.50
C MET A 24 -4.24 1.96 -6.83
N GLY A 25 -3.07 2.53 -6.51
CA GLY A 25 -2.77 3.93 -6.82
C GLY A 25 -1.68 4.03 -7.87
N LEU A 26 -1.89 4.88 -8.86
CA LEU A 26 -0.88 5.16 -9.88
C LEU A 26 -0.04 6.33 -9.42
N ARG A 27 1.27 6.12 -9.30
CA ARG A 27 2.18 7.14 -8.80
C ARG A 27 2.29 8.31 -9.78
N ASP A 28 2.53 9.50 -9.22
CA ASP A 28 2.65 10.74 -9.99
C ASP A 28 3.75 10.60 -11.04
N SER A 29 3.49 11.11 -12.23
CA SER A 29 4.45 11.05 -13.33
C SER A 29 5.68 11.94 -13.10
N ARG A 30 5.61 12.87 -12.12
CA ARG A 30 6.70 13.79 -11.83
C ARG A 30 7.50 13.44 -10.60
N GLY A 31 7.10 12.43 -9.86
CA GLY A 31 7.79 12.00 -8.66
C GLY A 31 8.73 10.85 -8.90
N PRO A 32 9.32 10.28 -7.84
CA PRO A 32 10.16 9.10 -7.97
C PRO A 32 9.32 7.90 -8.38
N ASN A 33 9.92 7.02 -9.20
CA ASN A 33 9.27 5.83 -9.73
C ASN A 33 7.92 6.18 -10.38
N PRO A 34 7.96 7.04 -11.42
CA PRO A 34 6.71 7.51 -12.03
C PRO A 34 5.97 6.41 -12.75
N ASN A 35 4.63 6.51 -12.71
CA ASN A 35 3.74 5.62 -13.48
C ASN A 35 3.80 4.16 -13.07
N TYR A 36 4.29 3.87 -11.86
CA TYR A 36 4.14 2.55 -11.25
C TYR A 36 2.84 2.53 -10.45
N TRP A 37 2.19 1.38 -10.47
CA TRP A 37 1.03 1.14 -9.62
C TRP A 37 1.50 0.59 -8.28
N GLU A 38 0.89 1.03 -7.20
CA GLU A 38 1.31 0.62 -5.87
C GLU A 38 0.12 0.33 -4.96
N PHE A 39 0.40 -0.45 -3.92
CA PHE A 39 -0.51 -0.62 -2.80
C PHE A 39 -0.30 0.58 -1.87
N PRO A 40 -1.29 1.48 -1.73
CA PRO A 40 -1.05 2.72 -0.98
C PRO A 40 -0.59 2.47 0.44
N GLY A 41 0.24 3.39 0.93
CA GLY A 41 0.81 3.32 2.26
C GLY A 41 1.90 4.37 2.39
N GLY A 42 2.80 4.17 3.35
CA GLY A 42 3.88 5.13 3.56
C GLY A 42 4.81 4.73 4.67
N GLN A 43 5.72 5.65 4.98
CA GLN A 43 6.78 5.41 5.94
C GLN A 43 6.28 5.49 7.38
N LEU A 44 6.76 4.55 8.19
CA LEU A 44 6.51 4.53 9.62
C LEU A 44 7.10 5.78 10.27
N GLU A 45 6.30 6.44 11.10
CA GLU A 45 6.75 7.58 11.88
C GLU A 45 7.08 7.15 13.30
N HIS A 46 7.78 8.04 14.02
CA HIS A 46 8.18 7.78 15.39
C HIS A 46 6.94 7.53 16.26
N ASN A 47 7.03 6.53 17.11
CA ASN A 47 5.98 6.18 18.08
C ASN A 47 4.68 5.67 17.48
N GLU A 48 4.67 5.17 16.25
CA GLU A 48 3.47 4.52 15.76
C GLU A 48 3.76 3.06 15.40
N THR A 49 2.72 2.22 15.50
CA THR A 49 2.80 0.86 15.00
C THR A 49 2.64 0.86 13.49
N LEU A 50 2.98 -0.25 12.85
CA LEU A 50 2.79 -0.38 11.41
C LEU A 50 1.31 -0.25 11.03
N GLU A 51 0.42 -0.82 11.85
CA GLU A 51 -1.02 -0.70 11.59
C GLU A 51 -1.50 0.75 11.72
N GLU A 52 -1.01 1.46 12.74
CA GLU A 52 -1.34 2.88 12.90
C GLU A 52 -0.84 3.69 11.72
N CYS A 53 0.38 3.38 11.27
CA CYS A 53 0.97 4.03 10.10
C CYS A 53 0.09 3.83 8.87
N LEU A 54 -0.32 2.61 8.61
CA LEU A 54 -1.12 2.31 7.43
C LEU A 54 -2.47 3.03 7.48
N ARG A 55 -3.14 3.04 8.65
CA ARG A 55 -4.42 3.75 8.78
C ARG A 55 -4.24 5.24 8.56
N ARG A 56 -3.16 5.82 9.09
CA ARG A 56 -2.88 7.24 8.92
C ARG A 56 -2.63 7.58 7.46
N GLU A 57 -1.80 6.79 6.78
CA GLU A 57 -1.46 7.06 5.38
C GLU A 57 -2.69 6.95 4.49
N TRP A 58 -3.54 5.95 4.72
CA TRP A 58 -4.76 5.81 3.94
C TRP A 58 -5.73 6.95 4.19
N ALA A 59 -5.81 7.43 5.44
CA ALA A 59 -6.64 8.60 5.73
C ALA A 59 -6.11 9.85 5.04
N GLU A 60 -4.77 10.04 5.07
CA GLU A 60 -4.15 11.23 4.48
C GLU A 60 -4.23 11.23 2.96
N GLU A 61 -3.91 10.08 2.34
CA GLU A 61 -3.78 10.01 0.89
C GLU A 61 -5.12 9.82 0.18
N LEU A 62 -6.05 9.12 0.82
CA LEU A 62 -7.27 8.67 0.16
C LEU A 62 -8.56 9.07 0.88
N ASN A 63 -8.45 9.59 2.09
CA ASN A 63 -9.59 9.90 2.94
C ASN A 63 -10.45 8.67 3.22
N LEU A 64 -9.81 7.51 3.40
CA LEU A 64 -10.49 6.25 3.62
C LEU A 64 -10.10 5.62 4.95
N GLU A 65 -11.07 4.98 5.60
CA GLU A 65 -10.85 4.10 6.73
C GLU A 65 -10.71 2.67 6.25
N ILE A 66 -9.83 1.92 6.89
CA ILE A 66 -9.61 0.52 6.54
C ILE A 66 -9.73 -0.35 7.78
N SER A 67 -10.06 -1.62 7.55
CA SER A 67 -10.06 -2.65 8.57
C SER A 67 -8.93 -3.62 8.20
N ILE A 68 -7.89 -3.67 9.03
CA ILE A 68 -6.71 -4.48 8.77
C ILE A 68 -6.97 -5.89 9.31
N ASP A 69 -6.85 -6.91 8.43
CA ASP A 69 -7.06 -8.29 8.84
C ASP A 69 -5.77 -8.90 9.37
N ARG A 70 -4.66 -8.78 8.61
CA ARG A 70 -3.40 -9.41 9.01
C ARG A 70 -2.24 -8.88 8.18
N LEU A 71 -1.04 -9.10 8.69
CA LEU A 71 0.19 -8.91 7.94
C LEU A 71 0.36 -10.12 7.01
N LEU A 72 0.50 -9.87 5.72
CA LEU A 72 0.69 -10.92 4.74
C LEU A 72 2.16 -11.33 4.66
N CYS A 73 3.04 -10.36 4.49
CA CYS A 73 4.48 -10.63 4.40
C CYS A 73 5.27 -9.33 4.54
N THR A 74 6.57 -9.49 4.73
CA THR A 74 7.52 -8.38 4.74
C THR A 74 8.62 -8.68 3.73
N THR A 75 8.94 -7.72 2.89
CA THR A 75 10.04 -7.83 1.95
C THR A 75 11.05 -6.73 2.26
N THR A 76 12.34 -7.03 2.09
CA THR A 76 13.39 -6.07 2.38
C THR A 76 14.31 -5.96 1.17
N TYR A 77 14.60 -4.72 0.77
CA TYR A 77 15.51 -4.45 -0.33
C TYR A 77 16.17 -3.10 -0.08
N ASN A 78 17.49 -3.06 -0.12
CA ASN A 78 18.28 -1.81 0.01
C ASN A 78 17.86 -0.98 1.24
N ASN A 79 17.78 -1.64 2.40
CA ASN A 79 17.44 -0.99 3.67
C ASN A 79 16.02 -0.44 3.72
N VAL A 80 15.13 -0.90 2.82
CA VAL A 80 13.71 -0.59 2.90
C VAL A 80 12.98 -1.90 3.17
N SER A 81 12.22 -1.93 4.26
CA SER A 81 11.36 -3.06 4.60
C SER A 81 9.92 -2.67 4.35
N CYS A 82 9.28 -3.37 3.41
CA CYS A 82 7.89 -3.15 3.07
C CYS A 82 7.04 -4.21 3.74
N HIS A 83 6.09 -3.77 4.54
CA HIS A 83 5.21 -4.66 5.30
C HIS A 83 3.82 -4.59 4.65
N PHE A 84 3.41 -5.71 4.07
CA PHE A 84 2.16 -5.76 3.30
C PHE A 84 1.04 -6.32 4.16
N PHE A 85 0.01 -5.52 4.36
CA PHE A 85 -1.17 -5.88 5.15
C PHE A 85 -2.35 -6.13 4.23
N VAL A 86 -3.18 -7.09 4.58
CA VAL A 86 -4.42 -7.39 3.86
C VAL A 86 -5.58 -6.95 4.74
N GLY A 87 -6.58 -6.36 4.11
CA GLY A 87 -7.77 -5.94 4.83
C GLY A 87 -8.84 -5.46 3.89
N LYS A 88 -9.74 -4.63 4.44
CA LYS A 88 -10.92 -4.17 3.72
C LYS A 88 -11.09 -2.68 3.88
N ILE A 89 -11.64 -2.07 2.84
CA ILE A 89 -12.04 -0.67 2.88
C ILE A 89 -13.44 -0.62 3.48
N LYS A 90 -13.63 0.24 4.48
CA LYS A 90 -14.92 0.31 5.18
C LYS A 90 -16.00 0.95 4.34
N ASP A 91 -15.66 2.04 3.63
CA ASP A 91 -16.63 2.80 2.85
C ASP A 91 -15.89 3.66 1.84
N ILE A 92 -16.17 3.45 0.55
CA ILE A 92 -15.47 4.18 -0.51
C ILE A 92 -16.11 5.52 -0.84
N GLU A 93 -17.23 5.88 -0.22
CA GLU A 93 -17.96 7.10 -0.59
C GLU A 93 -17.14 8.36 -0.38
N ASN A 94 -16.22 8.35 0.58
CA ASN A 94 -15.43 9.53 0.90
C ASN A 94 -14.07 9.55 0.23
N LEU A 95 -13.84 8.66 -0.73
CA LEU A 95 -12.56 8.57 -1.43
C LEU A 95 -12.17 9.92 -2.03
N ARG A 96 -10.93 10.34 -1.79
CA ARG A 96 -10.33 11.51 -2.40
C ARG A 96 -8.95 11.14 -2.90
N ILE A 97 -8.61 11.61 -4.09
CA ILE A 97 -7.30 11.35 -4.67
C ILE A 97 -6.44 12.58 -4.37
N GLN A 98 -5.51 12.43 -3.41
CA GLN A 98 -4.70 13.54 -2.93
C GLN A 98 -3.26 13.48 -3.44
N VAL A 99 -2.73 12.28 -3.62
CA VAL A 99 -1.31 12.06 -3.88
C VAL A 99 -1.09 11.38 -5.22
N HIS A 100 -1.93 10.40 -5.56
CA HIS A 100 -1.77 9.63 -6.78
C HIS A 100 -2.38 10.37 -7.97
N GLN A 101 -1.89 10.07 -9.18
CA GLN A 101 -2.50 10.66 -10.37
C GLN A 101 -3.78 9.92 -10.75
N TYR A 102 -3.98 8.70 -10.27
CA TYR A 102 -5.18 7.92 -10.56
C TYR A 102 -5.34 6.82 -9.51
N ILE A 103 -6.58 6.47 -9.21
CA ILE A 103 -6.93 5.35 -8.33
C ILE A 103 -7.84 4.42 -9.12
N GLY A 104 -7.52 3.13 -9.09
CA GLY A 104 -8.35 2.12 -9.73
C GLY A 104 -8.62 0.95 -8.80
N PHE A 105 -9.68 0.21 -9.13
CA PHE A 105 -10.07 -0.98 -8.37
C PHE A 105 -9.97 -2.17 -9.31
N TYR A 106 -9.18 -3.18 -8.92
CA TYR A 106 -8.85 -4.29 -9.81
C TYR A 106 -8.95 -5.61 -9.04
N ASN A 107 -9.43 -6.65 -9.71
CA ASN A 107 -9.34 -7.98 -9.12
C ASN A 107 -7.88 -8.44 -9.15
N ILE A 108 -7.59 -9.54 -8.46
CA ILE A 108 -6.20 -10.01 -8.29
C ILE A 108 -5.52 -10.24 -9.64
N HIS A 109 -6.24 -10.85 -10.58
CA HIS A 109 -5.65 -11.19 -11.88
C HIS A 109 -5.33 -9.92 -12.69
N ASP A 110 -6.18 -8.91 -12.60
CA ASP A 110 -5.94 -7.65 -13.30
C ASP A 110 -4.81 -6.86 -12.64
N VAL A 111 -4.67 -6.95 -11.31
CA VAL A 111 -3.52 -6.32 -10.63
C VAL A 111 -2.21 -6.83 -11.21
N LEU A 112 -2.15 -8.14 -11.53
CA LEU A 112 -0.93 -8.74 -12.08
C LEU A 112 -0.59 -8.23 -13.48
N GLN A 113 -1.52 -7.54 -14.16
CA GLN A 113 -1.26 -6.94 -15.47
C GLN A 113 -0.77 -5.49 -15.36
N LEU A 114 -0.81 -4.90 -14.17
CA LEU A 114 -0.37 -3.53 -13.97
C LEU A 114 1.16 -3.47 -13.89
N ARG A 115 1.71 -2.27 -14.11
CA ARG A 115 3.14 -2.05 -13.94
C ARG A 115 3.44 -1.89 -12.45
N LEU A 116 3.83 -2.98 -11.82
CA LEU A 116 4.11 -3.04 -10.39
C LEU A 116 5.60 -2.88 -10.12
N PHE A 117 5.95 -2.53 -8.86
CA PHE A 117 7.34 -2.60 -8.43
C PHE A 117 7.82 -4.04 -8.45
N ASP A 118 9.13 -4.21 -8.65
CA ASP A 118 9.73 -5.54 -8.66
C ASP A 118 9.43 -6.27 -7.36
N GLY A 119 8.89 -7.46 -7.48
CA GLY A 119 8.57 -8.30 -6.33
C GLY A 119 7.13 -8.17 -5.86
N ASP A 120 6.43 -7.10 -6.18
CA ASP A 120 5.04 -6.93 -5.74
C ASP A 120 4.11 -7.96 -6.38
N ASP A 121 4.44 -8.44 -7.57
CA ASP A 121 3.69 -9.52 -8.19
C ASP A 121 3.74 -10.79 -7.36
N LYS A 122 4.88 -11.08 -6.74
CA LYS A 122 5.01 -12.25 -5.88
C LYS A 122 4.18 -12.11 -4.61
N VAL A 123 4.11 -10.89 -4.09
CA VAL A 123 3.31 -10.61 -2.90
C VAL A 123 1.83 -10.88 -3.19
N ILE A 124 1.31 -10.32 -4.30
CA ILE A 124 -0.11 -10.48 -4.60
C ILE A 124 -0.44 -11.93 -4.95
N LYS A 125 0.49 -12.68 -5.53
CA LYS A 125 0.28 -14.09 -5.84
C LYS A 125 0.10 -14.95 -4.60
N MET A 126 0.55 -14.48 -3.45
CA MET A 126 0.33 -15.19 -2.18
C MET A 126 -1.15 -15.27 -1.81
N LEU A 127 -1.98 -14.45 -2.45
CA LEU A 127 -3.42 -14.42 -2.20
C LEU A 127 -4.23 -15.28 -3.19
N LEU A 128 -3.57 -15.90 -4.15
CA LEU A 128 -4.25 -16.76 -5.12
C LEU A 128 -4.54 -18.14 -4.56
#